data_c4f2d5a04e364e4049c4c648d66c0d46
#
_entry.id   c4f2d5a04e364e4049c4c648d66c0d46
#
_cell.length_a   1.000
_cell.length_b   1.000
_cell.length_c   1.000
_cell.angle_alpha   90.00
_cell.angle_beta   90.00
_cell.angle_gamma   90.00
#
_symmetry.space_group_name_H-M   'P 1'
#
loop_
_entity.id
_entity.type
_entity.pdbx_description
1 polymer ?
#
loop_
_entity_poly.entity_id
_entity_poly.type
_entity_poly.pdbx_seq_one_letter_code
_entity_poly.pdbx_strand_id
1 'polypeptide(L)'
;MRIRKAFLALLVAASVTPAVAQDKTVNLKVSLWVPPAHPLVPATQAWAADIEKASGGTIKVSVFPSEQLGKAFDHYDMARDGIADVTYVNPGYQPGRFPIIAAGQLPFVFSDGKKGTLALNEWYHKYAPTEMKDTKFCFAFIHDPGTLHGKKKILVPEDLKGLKVRPAQSTIGEMVKMFGGTNVQASAPEARDALERGVADEITFPWGSIFLFGIDKVVKYHMDVPLYTTVFTYNINLAKYNSMSAAQKKVIDDHCTPEWASKVSDPWSDFEANGRVKMKALPGHEVYSLTPEQLAQWKSAVKPLHDSWAEAVKKVGGDPVKIDADLQAALKKYDAGI
;
A
#
# COMPACT_ATOMS: atom_id res chain seq x y z
N MET A 1 58.53 51.72 -54.76
CA MET A 1 58.45 51.16 -53.40
C MET A 1 56.97 50.86 -53.15
N ARG A 2 56.53 49.57 -53.25
CA ARG A 2 55.12 49.18 -53.13
C ARG A 2 54.96 48.50 -51.80
N ILE A 3 54.19 49.09 -50.84
CA ILE A 3 53.89 48.57 -49.55
C ILE A 3 52.61 47.64 -49.73
N ARG A 4 52.78 46.32 -49.53
CA ARG A 4 51.67 45.37 -49.47
C ARG A 4 51.08 45.38 -48.06
N LYS A 5 49.81 45.78 -47.93
CA LYS A 5 49.04 45.64 -46.69
C LYS A 5 48.48 44.20 -46.63
N ALA A 6 48.93 43.41 -45.68
CA ALA A 6 48.38 42.11 -45.36
C ALA A 6 47.15 42.31 -44.43
N PHE A 7 45.96 41.90 -44.87
CA PHE A 7 44.76 41.81 -44.05
C PHE A 7 44.76 40.45 -43.31
N LEU A 8 44.86 40.50 -42.01
CA LEU A 8 44.73 39.33 -41.14
C LEU A 8 43.24 39.17 -40.83
N ALA A 9 42.56 38.18 -41.45
CA ALA A 9 41.16 37.82 -41.16
C ALA A 9 41.12 36.93 -39.90
N LEU A 10 40.59 37.47 -38.81
CA LEU A 10 40.36 36.74 -37.55
C LEU A 10 39.06 35.96 -37.68
N LEU A 11 39.13 34.61 -37.86
CA LEU A 11 37.98 33.73 -37.81
C LEU A 11 37.59 33.54 -36.34
N VAL A 12 36.48 34.16 -35.90
CA VAL A 12 35.85 33.89 -34.62
C VAL A 12 34.99 32.64 -34.80
N ALA A 13 35.50 31.51 -34.37
CA ALA A 13 34.69 30.27 -34.25
C ALA A 13 33.66 30.45 -33.12
N ALA A 14 32.42 30.77 -33.51
CA ALA A 14 31.30 30.72 -32.56
C ALA A 14 31.01 29.26 -32.19
N SER A 15 31.42 28.86 -31.00
CA SER A 15 31.03 27.60 -30.39
C SER A 15 29.52 27.66 -30.07
N VAL A 16 28.70 27.08 -30.92
CA VAL A 16 27.28 26.84 -30.70
C VAL A 16 27.18 25.71 -29.65
N THR A 17 27.13 26.07 -28.36
CA THR A 17 26.70 25.13 -27.33
C THR A 17 25.23 24.81 -27.59
N PRO A 18 24.84 23.52 -27.77
CA PRO A 18 23.44 23.18 -27.91
C PRO A 18 22.73 23.62 -26.63
N ALA A 19 21.80 24.56 -26.72
CA ALA A 19 20.89 24.89 -25.65
C ALA A 19 20.08 23.63 -25.36
N VAL A 20 20.41 22.91 -24.29
CA VAL A 20 19.55 21.85 -23.76
C VAL A 20 18.27 22.56 -23.36
N ALA A 21 17.19 22.34 -24.11
CA ALA A 21 15.89 22.87 -23.78
C ALA A 21 15.56 22.37 -22.36
N GLN A 22 15.42 23.31 -21.45
CA GLN A 22 15.05 23.00 -20.07
C GLN A 22 13.69 22.36 -20.08
N ASP A 23 13.55 21.18 -19.41
CA ASP A 23 12.29 20.47 -19.31
C ASP A 23 11.20 21.39 -18.71
N LYS A 24 10.00 21.35 -19.29
CA LYS A 24 8.85 22.02 -18.73
C LYS A 24 8.57 21.48 -17.31
N THR A 25 8.40 22.39 -16.34
CA THR A 25 8.07 21.99 -14.97
C THR A 25 6.76 21.19 -14.91
N VAL A 26 6.81 20.03 -14.26
CA VAL A 26 5.67 19.17 -13.96
C VAL A 26 5.33 19.29 -12.48
N ASN A 27 4.06 19.56 -12.18
CA ASN A 27 3.55 19.54 -10.81
C ASN A 27 2.77 18.26 -10.57
N LEU A 28 3.11 17.52 -9.49
CA LEU A 28 2.45 16.30 -9.07
C LEU A 28 1.71 16.53 -7.75
N LYS A 29 0.45 16.12 -7.69
CA LYS A 29 -0.38 16.06 -6.48
C LYS A 29 -0.41 14.62 -6.00
N VAL A 30 0.14 14.36 -4.80
CA VAL A 30 0.08 13.06 -4.13
C VAL A 30 -1.06 13.06 -3.13
N SER A 31 -2.03 12.16 -3.27
CA SER A 31 -3.17 12.02 -2.37
C SER A 31 -2.98 10.86 -1.41
N LEU A 32 -3.10 11.15 -0.12
CA LEU A 32 -3.11 10.17 0.97
C LEU A 32 -4.40 10.32 1.76
N TRP A 33 -5.02 9.21 2.16
CA TRP A 33 -6.22 9.26 3.02
C TRP A 33 -5.90 9.16 4.52
N VAL A 34 -4.65 8.86 4.90
CA VAL A 34 -4.19 8.81 6.29
C VAL A 34 -3.97 10.21 6.88
N PRO A 35 -4.11 10.38 8.22
CA PRO A 35 -3.89 11.66 8.88
C PRO A 35 -2.41 12.06 8.88
N PRO A 36 -2.08 13.37 9.05
CA PRO A 36 -0.70 13.88 9.01
C PRO A 36 0.28 13.20 9.97
N ALA A 37 -0.22 12.70 11.11
CA ALA A 37 0.59 12.00 12.10
C ALA A 37 0.93 10.54 11.70
N HIS A 38 0.37 10.03 10.62
CA HIS A 38 0.67 8.68 10.15
C HIS A 38 2.07 8.63 9.54
N PRO A 39 2.89 7.59 9.85
CA PRO A 39 4.29 7.50 9.36
C PRO A 39 4.45 7.60 7.84
N LEU A 40 3.45 7.18 7.07
CA LEU A 40 3.46 7.32 5.60
C LEU A 40 3.52 8.78 5.13
N VAL A 41 2.99 9.74 5.90
CA VAL A 41 2.99 11.15 5.46
C VAL A 41 4.41 11.72 5.38
N PRO A 42 5.22 11.74 6.46
CA PRO A 42 6.60 12.21 6.37
C PRO A 42 7.46 11.35 5.43
N ALA A 43 7.23 10.03 5.34
CA ALA A 43 7.95 9.17 4.41
C ALA A 43 7.62 9.51 2.93
N THR A 44 6.36 9.79 2.60
CA THR A 44 5.95 10.26 1.27
C THR A 44 6.52 11.65 0.97
N GLN A 45 6.57 12.53 1.96
CA GLN A 45 7.20 13.86 1.81
C GLN A 45 8.70 13.73 1.51
N ALA A 46 9.40 12.78 2.15
CA ALA A 46 10.80 12.49 1.86
C ALA A 46 11.00 11.94 0.44
N TRP A 47 10.13 11.01 0.00
CA TRP A 47 10.09 10.51 -1.39
C TRP A 47 9.86 11.65 -2.39
N ALA A 48 8.92 12.55 -2.11
CA ALA A 48 8.60 13.71 -2.93
C ALA A 48 9.80 14.69 -3.04
N ALA A 49 10.46 14.97 -1.92
CA ALA A 49 11.63 15.87 -1.87
C ALA A 49 12.82 15.31 -2.66
N ASP A 50 13.02 13.98 -2.62
CA ASP A 50 14.09 13.34 -3.39
C ASP A 50 13.82 13.39 -4.90
N ILE A 51 12.57 13.19 -5.34
CA ILE A 51 12.14 13.40 -6.75
C ILE A 51 12.41 14.85 -7.19
N GLU A 52 12.03 15.85 -6.37
CA GLU A 52 12.29 17.24 -6.71
C GLU A 52 13.79 17.50 -6.88
N LYS A 53 14.60 16.99 -5.96
CA LYS A 53 16.07 17.12 -6.00
C LYS A 53 16.65 16.39 -7.21
N ALA A 54 16.28 15.14 -7.45
CA ALA A 54 16.79 14.31 -8.54
C ALA A 54 16.43 14.87 -9.93
N SER A 55 15.26 15.52 -10.04
CA SER A 55 14.82 16.18 -11.27
C SER A 55 15.45 17.57 -11.50
N GLY A 56 16.31 18.06 -10.59
CA GLY A 56 16.80 19.43 -10.63
C GLY A 56 15.69 20.48 -10.53
N GLY A 57 14.57 20.13 -9.87
CA GLY A 57 13.41 21.00 -9.68
C GLY A 57 12.45 21.07 -10.87
N THR A 58 12.65 20.25 -11.91
CA THR A 58 11.71 20.16 -13.05
C THR A 58 10.45 19.36 -12.72
N ILE A 59 10.47 18.55 -11.65
CA ILE A 59 9.28 17.95 -11.06
C ILE A 59 9.07 18.57 -9.68
N LYS A 60 7.85 19.06 -9.43
CA LYS A 60 7.40 19.57 -8.13
C LYS A 60 6.34 18.67 -7.56
N VAL A 61 6.41 18.32 -6.28
CA VAL A 61 5.51 17.35 -5.67
C VAL A 61 4.86 17.95 -4.42
N SER A 62 3.52 17.92 -4.38
CA SER A 62 2.73 18.36 -3.22
C SER A 62 1.96 17.18 -2.64
N VAL A 63 2.05 16.97 -1.32
CA VAL A 63 1.40 15.86 -0.60
C VAL A 63 0.16 16.37 0.12
N PHE A 64 -0.97 15.71 -0.10
CA PHE A 64 -2.29 16.03 0.44
C PHE A 64 -2.81 14.85 1.29
N PRO A 65 -2.64 14.89 2.63
CA PRO A 65 -3.14 13.85 3.54
C PRO A 65 -4.63 14.02 3.87
N SER A 66 -5.19 13.12 4.70
CA SER A 66 -6.53 13.22 5.29
C SER A 66 -7.66 13.36 4.28
N GLU A 67 -7.63 12.62 3.17
CA GLU A 67 -8.68 12.64 2.14
C GLU A 67 -8.94 14.05 1.52
N GLN A 68 -7.96 14.96 1.57
CA GLN A 68 -8.15 16.34 1.06
C GLN A 68 -8.52 16.38 -0.43
N LEU A 69 -8.11 15.39 -1.23
CA LEU A 69 -8.40 15.33 -2.66
C LEU A 69 -9.53 14.35 -3.00
N GLY A 70 -9.87 13.44 -2.09
CA GLY A 70 -10.95 12.46 -2.28
C GLY A 70 -10.90 11.32 -1.28
N LYS A 71 -11.97 10.52 -1.25
CA LYS A 71 -12.18 9.44 -0.30
C LYS A 71 -11.27 8.24 -0.54
N ALA A 72 -10.93 7.52 0.54
CA ALA A 72 -10.02 6.36 0.51
C ALA A 72 -10.44 5.28 -0.52
N PHE A 73 -11.75 5.04 -0.67
CA PHE A 73 -12.29 4.08 -1.64
C PHE A 73 -12.06 4.48 -3.10
N ASP A 74 -11.85 5.76 -3.40
CA ASP A 74 -11.82 6.30 -4.76
C ASP A 74 -10.40 6.44 -5.32
N HIS A 75 -9.35 6.19 -4.51
CA HIS A 75 -7.98 6.56 -4.83
C HIS A 75 -7.44 5.94 -6.13
N TYR A 76 -7.82 4.71 -6.48
CA TYR A 76 -7.41 4.15 -7.77
C TYR A 76 -8.03 4.91 -8.94
N ASP A 77 -9.34 5.19 -8.85
CA ASP A 77 -10.05 5.94 -9.89
C ASP A 77 -9.56 7.38 -9.97
N MET A 78 -9.20 7.99 -8.83
CA MET A 78 -8.60 9.33 -8.80
C MET A 78 -7.27 9.39 -9.57
N ALA A 79 -6.42 8.35 -9.47
CA ALA A 79 -5.20 8.26 -10.27
C ALA A 79 -5.54 8.05 -11.75
N ARG A 80 -6.45 7.12 -12.07
CA ARG A 80 -6.90 6.87 -13.46
C ARG A 80 -7.41 8.15 -14.11
N ASP A 81 -8.27 8.89 -13.44
CA ASP A 81 -9.01 10.04 -13.98
C ASP A 81 -8.25 11.37 -13.83
N GLY A 82 -7.08 11.38 -13.19
CA GLY A 82 -6.22 12.56 -13.02
C GLY A 82 -6.73 13.58 -11.99
N ILE A 83 -7.58 13.17 -11.05
CA ILE A 83 -8.00 14.00 -9.89
C ILE A 83 -6.79 14.25 -8.99
N ALA A 84 -5.98 13.22 -8.77
CA ALA A 84 -4.65 13.30 -8.21
C ALA A 84 -3.64 12.63 -9.16
N ASP A 85 -2.40 13.12 -9.17
CA ASP A 85 -1.37 12.59 -10.07
C ASP A 85 -0.72 11.32 -9.51
N VAL A 86 -0.64 11.19 -8.19
CA VAL A 86 -0.18 9.98 -7.48
C VAL A 86 -1.16 9.69 -6.34
N THR A 87 -1.53 8.43 -6.15
CA THR A 87 -2.47 8.04 -5.09
C THR A 87 -1.97 6.85 -4.29
N TYR A 88 -2.28 6.86 -3.00
CA TYR A 88 -2.11 5.76 -2.06
C TYR A 88 -3.36 4.89 -2.08
N VAL A 89 -3.29 3.75 -2.75
CA VAL A 89 -4.42 2.85 -3.00
C VAL A 89 -4.40 1.66 -2.05
N ASN A 90 -5.55 1.32 -1.48
CA ASN A 90 -5.84 -0.01 -0.94
C ASN A 90 -6.66 -0.78 -2.00
N PRO A 91 -6.06 -1.71 -2.77
CA PRO A 91 -6.80 -2.48 -3.79
C PRO A 91 -7.98 -3.26 -3.20
N GLY A 92 -7.88 -3.69 -1.94
CA GLY A 92 -8.94 -4.40 -1.23
C GLY A 92 -10.16 -3.54 -0.87
N TYR A 93 -10.12 -2.23 -1.10
CA TYR A 93 -11.30 -1.36 -1.03
C TYR A 93 -12.19 -1.45 -2.27
N GLN A 94 -11.74 -2.09 -3.33
CA GLN A 94 -12.49 -2.30 -4.57
C GLN A 94 -12.69 -3.80 -4.84
N PRO A 95 -13.66 -4.46 -4.17
CA PRO A 95 -13.86 -5.91 -4.23
C PRO A 95 -13.92 -6.46 -5.66
N GLY A 96 -13.14 -7.50 -5.94
CA GLY A 96 -13.12 -8.20 -7.22
C GLY A 96 -12.40 -7.49 -8.37
N ARG A 97 -11.93 -6.25 -8.18
CA ARG A 97 -11.25 -5.49 -9.24
C ARG A 97 -9.80 -5.92 -9.46
N PHE A 98 -9.10 -6.32 -8.41
CA PHE A 98 -7.68 -6.65 -8.42
C PHE A 98 -7.43 -8.05 -7.83
N PRO A 99 -7.87 -9.11 -8.53
CA PRO A 99 -7.78 -10.47 -7.98
C PRO A 99 -6.35 -10.99 -7.85
N ILE A 100 -5.40 -10.55 -8.69
CA ILE A 100 -4.02 -11.06 -8.62
C ILE A 100 -3.37 -10.57 -7.32
N ILE A 101 -3.36 -9.26 -7.08
CA ILE A 101 -2.73 -8.69 -5.87
C ILE A 101 -3.41 -9.14 -4.58
N ALA A 102 -4.67 -9.58 -4.64
CA ALA A 102 -5.41 -10.10 -3.51
C ALA A 102 -4.80 -11.37 -2.91
N ALA A 103 -3.92 -12.11 -3.63
CA ALA A 103 -3.14 -13.21 -3.05
C ALA A 103 -2.31 -12.74 -1.83
N GLY A 104 -1.72 -11.55 -1.90
CA GLY A 104 -1.00 -10.95 -0.78
C GLY A 104 -1.88 -10.49 0.38
N GLN A 105 -3.21 -10.59 0.24
CA GLN A 105 -4.18 -10.22 1.28
C GLN A 105 -4.86 -11.44 1.93
N LEU A 106 -4.51 -12.65 1.49
CA LEU A 106 -4.98 -13.87 2.13
C LEU A 106 -4.45 -13.96 3.57
N PRO A 107 -5.21 -14.56 4.50
CA PRO A 107 -4.74 -14.77 5.86
C PRO A 107 -3.47 -15.62 5.92
N PHE A 108 -2.59 -15.29 6.87
CA PHE A 108 -1.37 -16.05 7.17
C PHE A 108 -0.35 -16.11 6.01
N VAL A 109 -0.27 -15.09 5.15
CA VAL A 109 0.72 -15.04 4.06
C VAL A 109 2.04 -14.45 4.53
N PHE A 110 2.03 -13.28 5.17
CA PHE A 110 3.23 -12.56 5.55
C PHE A 110 3.48 -12.59 7.06
N SER A 111 4.74 -12.82 7.43
CA SER A 111 5.21 -12.81 8.83
C SER A 111 5.78 -11.45 9.28
N ASP A 112 6.18 -10.60 8.35
CA ASP A 112 6.93 -9.36 8.58
C ASP A 112 6.61 -8.31 7.51
N GLY A 113 6.40 -7.07 7.90
CA GLY A 113 6.01 -5.99 6.98
C GLY A 113 7.15 -5.53 6.07
N LYS A 114 8.39 -5.47 6.57
CA LYS A 114 9.55 -4.98 5.81
C LYS A 114 10.00 -6.00 4.77
N LYS A 115 10.25 -7.24 5.21
CA LYS A 115 10.60 -8.35 4.32
C LYS A 115 9.47 -8.63 3.33
N GLY A 116 8.22 -8.58 3.81
CA GLY A 116 7.03 -8.77 3.00
C GLY A 116 6.86 -7.71 1.91
N THR A 117 7.22 -6.46 2.18
CA THR A 117 7.22 -5.39 1.16
C THR A 117 8.19 -5.71 0.02
N LEU A 118 9.40 -6.20 0.31
CA LEU A 118 10.36 -6.61 -0.72
C LEU A 118 9.85 -7.80 -1.54
N ALA A 119 9.32 -8.83 -0.86
CA ALA A 119 8.74 -10.00 -1.52
C ALA A 119 7.55 -9.63 -2.41
N LEU A 120 6.65 -8.77 -1.91
CA LEU A 120 5.50 -8.28 -2.64
C LEU A 120 5.90 -7.53 -3.91
N ASN A 121 6.89 -6.63 -3.84
CA ASN A 121 7.34 -5.89 -5.01
C ASN A 121 7.95 -6.81 -6.06
N GLU A 122 8.84 -7.74 -5.69
CA GLU A 122 9.44 -8.67 -6.64
C GLU A 122 8.38 -9.52 -7.35
N TRP A 123 7.40 -9.97 -6.60
CA TRP A 123 6.30 -10.75 -7.16
C TRP A 123 5.36 -9.90 -8.03
N TYR A 124 4.83 -8.81 -7.48
CA TYR A 124 3.71 -8.12 -8.11
C TYR A 124 4.10 -7.24 -9.30
N HIS A 125 5.35 -6.76 -9.38
CA HIS A 125 5.84 -6.02 -10.57
C HIS A 125 5.63 -6.78 -11.88
N LYS A 126 5.58 -8.11 -11.84
CA LYS A 126 5.31 -8.95 -13.01
C LYS A 126 3.88 -8.82 -13.51
N TYR A 127 2.93 -8.57 -12.61
CA TYR A 127 1.48 -8.60 -12.86
C TYR A 127 0.84 -7.22 -12.91
N ALA A 128 1.40 -6.26 -12.22
CA ALA A 128 0.87 -4.90 -12.12
C ALA A 128 0.56 -4.23 -13.47
N PRO A 129 1.42 -4.35 -14.53
CA PRO A 129 1.14 -3.73 -15.83
C PRO A 129 -0.13 -4.25 -16.51
N THR A 130 -0.55 -5.48 -16.19
CA THR A 130 -1.78 -6.07 -16.73
C THR A 130 -2.98 -5.77 -15.82
N GLU A 131 -2.81 -5.94 -14.51
CA GLU A 131 -3.91 -5.79 -13.56
C GLU A 131 -4.27 -4.33 -13.30
N MET A 132 -3.27 -3.44 -13.19
CA MET A 132 -3.45 -2.00 -12.95
C MET A 132 -3.16 -1.15 -14.21
N LYS A 133 -3.53 -1.65 -15.38
CA LYS A 133 -3.20 -1.09 -16.70
C LYS A 133 -3.65 0.36 -16.94
N ASP A 134 -4.65 0.82 -16.17
CA ASP A 134 -5.21 2.17 -16.31
C ASP A 134 -4.36 3.24 -15.63
N THR A 135 -3.33 2.83 -14.90
CA THR A 135 -2.39 3.70 -14.19
C THR A 135 -0.95 3.25 -14.45
N LYS A 136 0.01 4.12 -14.20
CA LYS A 136 1.41 3.71 -14.04
C LYS A 136 1.58 3.19 -12.60
N PHE A 137 1.72 1.89 -12.44
CA PHE A 137 2.10 1.30 -11.16
C PHE A 137 3.51 1.77 -10.77
N CYS A 138 3.67 2.21 -9.53
CA CYS A 138 4.96 2.64 -8.99
C CYS A 138 5.58 1.54 -8.13
N PHE A 139 5.00 1.27 -6.97
CA PHE A 139 5.41 0.18 -6.10
C PHE A 139 4.24 -0.28 -5.21
N ALA A 140 4.40 -1.45 -4.60
CA ALA A 140 3.50 -1.97 -3.61
C ALA A 140 4.21 -2.14 -2.25
N PHE A 141 3.45 -2.13 -1.17
CA PHE A 141 3.94 -2.38 0.19
C PHE A 141 2.84 -2.89 1.10
N ILE A 142 3.23 -3.42 2.24
CA ILE A 142 2.31 -3.88 3.29
C ILE A 142 2.66 -3.22 4.62
N HIS A 143 1.72 -3.21 5.55
CA HIS A 143 2.01 -2.96 6.96
C HIS A 143 2.48 -4.23 7.66
N ASP A 144 3.06 -4.11 8.85
CA ASP A 144 3.35 -5.26 9.71
C ASP A 144 2.05 -6.00 10.08
N PRO A 145 2.06 -7.36 10.20
CA PRO A 145 0.83 -8.12 10.33
C PRO A 145 -0.14 -7.60 11.39
N GLY A 146 -1.37 -7.39 10.96
CA GLY A 146 -2.49 -6.98 11.79
C GLY A 146 -3.33 -8.17 12.26
N THR A 147 -4.34 -7.88 13.08
CA THR A 147 -5.18 -8.88 13.71
C THR A 147 -6.61 -8.40 13.97
N LEU A 148 -7.39 -9.21 14.68
CA LEU A 148 -8.72 -8.86 15.21
C LEU A 148 -8.59 -8.09 16.52
N HIS A 149 -9.37 -7.02 16.64
CA HIS A 149 -9.54 -6.23 17.84
C HIS A 149 -11.02 -5.95 18.06
N GLY A 150 -11.47 -5.97 19.31
CA GLY A 150 -12.89 -5.73 19.53
C GLY A 150 -13.34 -5.66 20.97
N LYS A 151 -14.66 -5.80 21.15
CA LYS A 151 -15.34 -5.75 22.44
C LYS A 151 -15.44 -7.12 23.10
N LYS A 152 -15.09 -8.20 22.38
CA LYS A 152 -15.11 -9.59 22.85
C LYS A 152 -13.83 -10.31 22.43
N LYS A 153 -13.55 -11.44 23.07
CA LYS A 153 -12.49 -12.36 22.62
C LYS A 153 -13.01 -13.23 21.49
N ILE A 154 -12.20 -13.38 20.46
CA ILE A 154 -12.42 -14.26 19.34
C ILE A 154 -11.33 -15.34 19.36
N LEU A 155 -11.66 -16.52 19.85
CA LEU A 155 -10.70 -17.61 20.02
C LEU A 155 -10.68 -18.55 18.82
N VAL A 156 -11.85 -18.82 18.26
CA VAL A 156 -12.05 -19.72 17.10
C VAL A 156 -12.86 -19.00 16.01
N PRO A 157 -12.80 -19.45 14.75
CA PRO A 157 -13.54 -18.80 13.65
C PRO A 157 -15.04 -18.68 13.90
N GLU A 158 -15.65 -19.65 14.57
CA GLU A 158 -17.06 -19.69 14.90
C GLU A 158 -17.52 -18.56 15.82
N ASP A 159 -16.61 -17.98 16.61
CA ASP A 159 -16.89 -16.83 17.48
C ASP A 159 -17.28 -15.56 16.68
N LEU A 160 -16.97 -15.53 15.37
CA LEU A 160 -17.38 -14.45 14.47
C LEU A 160 -18.87 -14.53 14.07
N LYS A 161 -19.54 -15.69 14.33
CA LYS A 161 -20.93 -15.87 13.94
C LYS A 161 -21.84 -14.83 14.58
N GLY A 162 -22.60 -14.13 13.73
CA GLY A 162 -23.54 -13.10 14.15
C GLY A 162 -22.90 -11.75 14.55
N LEU A 163 -21.58 -11.65 14.57
CA LEU A 163 -20.89 -10.38 14.84
C LEU A 163 -20.79 -9.52 13.59
N LYS A 164 -20.82 -8.21 13.77
CA LYS A 164 -20.58 -7.21 12.74
C LYS A 164 -19.09 -6.85 12.81
N VAL A 165 -18.35 -7.17 11.75
CA VAL A 165 -16.90 -6.94 11.71
C VAL A 165 -16.55 -5.95 10.63
N ARG A 166 -15.76 -4.93 10.95
CA ARG A 166 -15.14 -4.06 9.96
C ARG A 166 -13.81 -4.68 9.50
N PRO A 167 -13.73 -5.29 8.33
CA PRO A 167 -12.48 -5.82 7.82
C PRO A 167 -11.62 -4.72 7.19
N ALA A 168 -10.29 -4.90 7.21
CA ALA A 168 -9.36 -3.97 6.61
C ALA A 168 -9.41 -3.94 5.08
N GLN A 169 -9.88 -5.03 4.48
CA GLN A 169 -9.97 -5.21 3.01
C GLN A 169 -10.94 -6.35 2.65
N SER A 170 -11.27 -6.48 1.35
CA SER A 170 -12.34 -7.38 0.88
C SER A 170 -12.11 -8.86 1.17
N THR A 171 -10.87 -9.37 1.07
CA THR A 171 -10.56 -10.78 1.34
C THR A 171 -10.87 -11.15 2.79
N ILE A 172 -10.54 -10.27 3.75
CA ILE A 172 -10.94 -10.47 5.15
C ILE A 172 -12.46 -10.30 5.32
N GLY A 173 -13.09 -9.44 4.51
CA GLY A 173 -14.56 -9.34 4.47
C GLY A 173 -15.24 -10.64 4.03
N GLU A 174 -14.64 -11.36 3.09
CA GLU A 174 -15.10 -12.70 2.67
C GLU A 174 -14.88 -13.74 3.79
N MET A 175 -13.74 -13.71 4.48
CA MET A 175 -13.49 -14.52 5.67
C MET A 175 -14.56 -14.33 6.74
N VAL A 176 -14.90 -13.09 7.05
CA VAL A 176 -15.94 -12.76 8.03
C VAL A 176 -17.29 -13.39 7.64
N LYS A 177 -17.69 -13.25 6.38
CA LYS A 177 -18.95 -13.83 5.86
C LYS A 177 -18.92 -15.35 5.92
N MET A 178 -17.80 -15.97 5.56
CA MET A 178 -17.62 -17.43 5.58
C MET A 178 -17.82 -18.01 6.98
N PHE A 179 -17.44 -17.25 8.03
CA PHE A 179 -17.64 -17.65 9.42
C PHE A 179 -18.97 -17.17 10.02
N GLY A 180 -19.91 -16.71 9.19
CA GLY A 180 -21.25 -16.32 9.62
C GLY A 180 -21.34 -14.93 10.25
N GLY A 181 -20.28 -14.14 10.16
CA GLY A 181 -20.29 -12.71 10.53
C GLY A 181 -20.83 -11.80 9.43
N THR A 182 -21.08 -10.56 9.77
CA THR A 182 -21.48 -9.49 8.85
C THR A 182 -20.29 -8.61 8.52
N ASN A 183 -19.95 -8.49 7.24
CA ASN A 183 -18.94 -7.54 6.76
C ASN A 183 -19.49 -6.12 6.79
N VAL A 184 -18.90 -5.25 7.62
CA VAL A 184 -19.18 -3.82 7.68
C VAL A 184 -18.15 -3.08 6.83
N GLN A 185 -18.55 -2.62 5.66
CA GLN A 185 -17.66 -1.88 4.78
C GLN A 185 -17.49 -0.44 5.28
N ALA A 186 -16.31 -0.13 5.77
CA ALA A 186 -15.88 1.21 6.17
C ALA A 186 -14.38 1.39 5.91
N SER A 187 -13.97 2.59 5.52
CA SER A 187 -12.56 2.93 5.35
C SER A 187 -11.84 3.01 6.70
N ALA A 188 -10.50 3.08 6.70
CA ALA A 188 -9.76 3.24 7.94
C ALA A 188 -10.08 4.55 8.69
N PRO A 189 -10.23 5.72 8.02
CA PRO A 189 -10.72 6.94 8.65
C PRO A 189 -12.09 6.82 9.33
N GLU A 190 -12.99 5.96 8.82
CA GLU A 190 -14.35 5.77 9.34
C GLU A 190 -14.45 4.69 10.41
N ALA A 191 -13.38 3.91 10.61
CA ALA A 191 -13.39 2.70 11.42
C ALA A 191 -13.78 2.93 12.89
N ARG A 192 -13.26 4.00 13.50
CA ARG A 192 -13.59 4.37 14.88
C ARG A 192 -15.09 4.68 15.04
N ASP A 193 -15.62 5.50 14.17
CA ASP A 193 -17.03 5.91 14.19
C ASP A 193 -17.98 4.69 14.06
N ALA A 194 -17.62 3.74 13.17
CA ALA A 194 -18.37 2.50 13.03
C ALA A 194 -18.43 1.68 14.33
N LEU A 195 -17.32 1.61 15.10
CA LEU A 195 -17.26 0.92 16.39
C LEU A 195 -17.99 1.67 17.50
N GLU A 196 -17.82 3.00 17.57
CA GLU A 196 -18.48 3.85 18.58
C GLU A 196 -20.00 3.79 18.47
N ARG A 197 -20.53 3.85 17.26
CA ARG A 197 -21.98 3.81 16.99
C ARG A 197 -22.56 2.39 17.00
N GLY A 198 -21.74 1.36 17.24
CA GLY A 198 -22.20 -0.02 17.23
C GLY A 198 -22.62 -0.54 15.86
N VAL A 199 -22.17 0.11 14.77
CA VAL A 199 -22.29 -0.39 13.40
C VAL A 199 -21.37 -1.59 13.21
N ALA A 200 -20.19 -1.60 13.87
CA ALA A 200 -19.31 -2.76 13.99
C ALA A 200 -19.10 -3.13 15.47
N ASP A 201 -18.90 -4.43 15.72
CA ASP A 201 -18.57 -5.01 17.02
C ASP A 201 -17.07 -5.27 17.14
N GLU A 202 -16.47 -5.74 16.05
CA GLU A 202 -15.07 -6.12 15.92
C GLU A 202 -14.45 -5.44 14.69
N ILE A 203 -13.11 -5.38 14.66
CA ILE A 203 -12.36 -4.78 13.57
C ILE A 203 -11.09 -5.59 13.30
N THR A 204 -10.65 -5.68 12.04
CA THR A 204 -9.26 -6.00 11.73
C THR A 204 -8.49 -4.72 11.48
N PHE A 205 -7.37 -4.56 12.20
CA PHE A 205 -6.53 -3.37 12.13
C PHE A 205 -5.06 -3.71 12.48
N PRO A 206 -4.07 -2.92 12.06
CA PRO A 206 -2.70 -3.04 12.55
C PRO A 206 -2.55 -2.35 13.91
N TRP A 207 -1.51 -2.73 14.65
CA TRP A 207 -1.39 -2.49 16.08
C TRP A 207 -1.14 -1.02 16.50
N GLY A 208 -0.26 -0.31 15.81
CA GLY A 208 0.05 1.08 16.11
C GLY A 208 -1.05 2.02 15.64
N SER A 209 -1.63 1.68 14.49
CA SER A 209 -2.74 2.42 13.90
C SER A 209 -4.00 2.41 14.76
N ILE A 210 -4.20 1.41 15.63
CA ILE A 210 -5.27 1.42 16.66
C ILE A 210 -5.22 2.70 17.49
N PHE A 211 -4.02 3.12 17.93
CA PHE A 211 -3.85 4.34 18.74
C PHE A 211 -4.03 5.60 17.88
N LEU A 212 -3.46 5.59 16.68
CA LEU A 212 -3.50 6.75 15.79
C LEU A 212 -4.94 7.15 15.41
N PHE A 213 -5.78 6.14 15.14
CA PHE A 213 -7.19 6.36 14.82
C PHE A 213 -8.10 6.39 16.07
N GLY A 214 -7.54 6.31 17.29
CA GLY A 214 -8.27 6.36 18.54
C GLY A 214 -9.21 5.16 18.77
N ILE A 215 -8.96 4.04 18.09
CA ILE A 215 -9.75 2.81 18.20
C ILE A 215 -9.52 2.12 19.53
N ASP A 216 -8.34 2.30 20.16
CA ASP A 216 -8.01 1.85 21.52
C ASP A 216 -9.05 2.26 22.56
N LYS A 217 -9.79 3.34 22.32
CA LYS A 217 -10.82 3.82 23.25
C LYS A 217 -12.14 3.07 23.18
N VAL A 218 -12.34 2.26 22.14
CA VAL A 218 -13.61 1.59 21.83
C VAL A 218 -13.51 0.07 21.73
N VAL A 219 -12.29 -0.49 21.81
CA VAL A 219 -12.00 -1.93 21.85
C VAL A 219 -11.20 -2.28 23.09
N LYS A 220 -11.23 -3.54 23.53
CA LYS A 220 -10.54 -4.01 24.74
C LYS A 220 -9.76 -5.31 24.55
N TYR A 221 -10.16 -6.13 23.60
CA TYR A 221 -9.60 -7.46 23.37
C TYR A 221 -8.84 -7.48 22.04
N HIS A 222 -7.65 -8.07 22.07
CA HIS A 222 -6.72 -8.04 20.94
C HIS A 222 -6.12 -9.43 20.76
N MET A 223 -6.40 -10.07 19.65
CA MET A 223 -5.88 -11.40 19.32
C MET A 223 -4.41 -11.29 18.90
N ASP A 224 -3.49 -11.91 19.64
CA ASP A 224 -2.05 -11.84 19.35
C ASP A 224 -1.61 -12.86 18.30
N VAL A 225 -2.10 -12.69 17.06
CA VAL A 225 -1.84 -13.55 15.92
C VAL A 225 -1.56 -12.68 14.69
N PRO A 226 -0.52 -12.99 13.90
CA PRO A 226 -0.29 -12.35 12.61
C PRO A 226 -1.32 -12.86 11.59
N LEU A 227 -2.55 -12.33 11.67
CA LEU A 227 -3.69 -12.87 10.92
C LEU A 227 -3.66 -12.46 9.45
N TYR A 228 -3.35 -11.19 9.17
CA TYR A 228 -3.46 -10.63 7.83
C TYR A 228 -2.50 -9.46 7.62
N THR A 229 -2.26 -9.15 6.37
CA THR A 229 -1.73 -7.86 5.93
C THR A 229 -2.68 -7.22 4.93
N THR A 230 -2.63 -5.90 4.80
CA THR A 230 -3.26 -5.20 3.69
C THR A 230 -2.17 -4.78 2.71
N VAL A 231 -2.39 -5.07 1.45
CA VAL A 231 -1.52 -4.58 0.38
C VAL A 231 -1.93 -3.17 0.01
N PHE A 232 -0.94 -2.32 -0.22
CA PHE A 232 -1.12 -0.97 -0.72
C PHE A 232 -0.25 -0.73 -1.94
N THR A 233 -0.68 0.18 -2.80
CA THR A 233 0.09 0.57 -3.98
C THR A 233 0.16 2.08 -4.13
N TYR A 234 1.26 2.57 -4.70
CA TYR A 234 1.30 3.91 -5.28
C TYR A 234 1.05 3.79 -6.78
N ASN A 235 0.04 4.52 -7.22
CA ASN A 235 -0.39 4.55 -8.62
C ASN A 235 -0.31 5.96 -9.16
N ILE A 236 0.29 6.12 -10.33
CA ILE A 236 0.50 7.42 -10.99
C ILE A 236 -0.48 7.54 -12.16
N ASN A 237 -1.07 8.72 -12.35
CA ASN A 237 -1.89 8.99 -13.51
C ASN A 237 -1.10 8.73 -14.80
N LEU A 238 -1.59 7.83 -15.65
CA LEU A 238 -0.87 7.38 -16.83
C LEU A 238 -0.68 8.51 -17.87
N ALA A 239 -1.67 9.37 -18.04
CA ALA A 239 -1.57 10.51 -18.96
C ALA A 239 -0.53 11.53 -18.46
N LYS A 240 -0.51 11.82 -17.16
CA LYS A 240 0.49 12.69 -16.53
C LYS A 240 1.90 12.13 -16.73
N TYR A 241 2.12 10.85 -16.40
CA TYR A 241 3.41 10.18 -16.62
C TYR A 241 3.83 10.23 -18.10
N ASN A 242 2.92 9.93 -19.01
CA ASN A 242 3.21 9.93 -20.44
C ASN A 242 3.56 11.31 -20.99
N SER A 243 3.05 12.39 -20.39
CA SER A 243 3.36 13.78 -20.76
C SER A 243 4.75 14.28 -20.34
N MET A 244 5.45 13.54 -19.47
CA MET A 244 6.79 13.86 -18.99
C MET A 244 7.86 13.66 -20.05
N SER A 245 8.97 14.41 -19.96
CA SER A 245 10.17 14.15 -20.76
C SER A 245 10.80 12.81 -20.39
N ALA A 246 11.70 12.31 -21.24
CA ALA A 246 12.45 11.09 -20.95
C ALA A 246 13.26 11.19 -19.65
N ALA A 247 13.86 12.37 -19.38
CA ALA A 247 14.62 12.61 -18.16
C ALA A 247 13.70 12.59 -16.92
N GLN A 248 12.53 13.23 -16.98
CA GLN A 248 11.55 13.22 -15.91
C GLN A 248 10.97 11.83 -15.65
N LYS A 249 10.64 11.08 -16.72
CA LYS A 249 10.20 9.67 -16.58
C LYS A 249 11.25 8.82 -15.89
N LYS A 250 12.53 8.99 -16.26
CA LYS A 250 13.61 8.27 -15.61
C LYS A 250 13.68 8.57 -14.11
N VAL A 251 13.53 9.84 -13.71
CA VAL A 251 13.49 10.20 -12.29
C VAL A 251 12.34 9.50 -11.59
N ILE A 252 11.12 9.49 -12.16
CA ILE A 252 9.98 8.79 -11.59
C ILE A 252 10.24 7.28 -11.50
N ASP A 253 10.76 6.66 -12.55
CA ASP A 253 11.04 5.22 -12.57
C ASP A 253 12.12 4.84 -11.53
N ASP A 254 13.15 5.65 -11.35
CA ASP A 254 14.19 5.47 -10.32
C ASP A 254 13.63 5.61 -8.88
N HIS A 255 12.44 6.22 -8.72
CA HIS A 255 11.70 6.35 -7.45
C HIS A 255 10.53 5.39 -7.33
N CYS A 256 10.32 4.52 -8.31
CA CYS A 256 9.30 3.46 -8.33
C CYS A 256 9.97 2.08 -8.19
N THR A 257 10.79 1.90 -7.17
CA THR A 257 11.60 0.70 -6.96
C THR A 257 11.27 0.01 -5.62
N PRO A 258 11.65 -1.27 -5.42
CA PRO A 258 11.49 -1.95 -4.14
C PRO A 258 12.16 -1.22 -2.97
N GLU A 259 13.31 -0.58 -3.20
CA GLU A 259 14.03 0.20 -2.18
C GLU A 259 13.24 1.41 -1.74
N TRP A 260 12.56 2.09 -2.67
CA TRP A 260 11.69 3.20 -2.33
C TRP A 260 10.39 2.74 -1.66
N ALA A 261 9.85 1.58 -2.05
CA ALA A 261 8.74 0.96 -1.33
C ALA A 261 9.10 0.76 0.15
N SER A 262 10.28 0.18 0.43
CA SER A 262 10.78 -0.01 1.80
C SER A 262 10.99 1.32 2.52
N LYS A 263 11.67 2.30 1.92
CA LYS A 263 11.88 3.62 2.54
C LYS A 263 10.57 4.32 2.93
N VAL A 264 9.51 4.10 2.15
CA VAL A 264 8.17 4.66 2.44
C VAL A 264 7.45 3.86 3.52
N SER A 265 7.53 2.53 3.52
CA SER A 265 6.72 1.66 4.39
C SER A 265 7.41 1.25 5.70
N ASP A 266 8.75 1.15 5.75
CA ASP A 266 9.47 0.68 6.94
C ASP A 266 9.19 1.48 8.21
N PRO A 267 9.10 2.84 8.16
CA PRO A 267 8.72 3.62 9.33
C PRO A 267 7.32 3.25 9.86
N TRP A 268 6.41 2.85 8.97
CA TRP A 268 5.09 2.39 9.37
C TRP A 268 5.15 1.00 9.97
N SER A 269 5.91 0.05 9.41
CA SER A 269 6.12 -1.27 10.02
C SER A 269 6.68 -1.16 11.44
N ASP A 270 7.68 -0.30 11.68
CA ASP A 270 8.21 -0.03 13.02
C ASP A 270 7.16 0.57 13.96
N PHE A 271 6.34 1.47 13.46
CA PHE A 271 5.24 2.06 14.23
C PHE A 271 4.21 1.00 14.65
N GLU A 272 3.86 0.07 13.78
CA GLU A 272 2.93 -1.03 14.08
C GLU A 272 3.52 -2.00 15.12
N ALA A 273 4.78 -2.41 14.95
CA ALA A 273 5.48 -3.27 15.90
C ALA A 273 5.54 -2.64 17.30
N ASN A 274 5.88 -1.34 17.38
CA ASN A 274 5.87 -0.58 18.63
C ASN A 274 4.46 -0.47 19.23
N GLY A 275 3.43 -0.35 18.39
CA GLY A 275 2.03 -0.35 18.80
C GLY A 275 1.62 -1.63 19.52
N ARG A 276 2.08 -2.80 19.02
CA ARG A 276 1.84 -4.10 19.67
C ARG A 276 2.46 -4.16 21.06
N VAL A 277 3.70 -3.69 21.21
CA VAL A 277 4.36 -3.61 22.53
C VAL A 277 3.59 -2.69 23.48
N LYS A 278 3.18 -1.52 23.01
CA LYS A 278 2.39 -0.55 23.77
C LYS A 278 1.04 -1.12 24.20
N MET A 279 0.34 -1.84 23.31
CA MET A 279 -0.95 -2.43 23.60
C MET A 279 -0.87 -3.48 24.70
N LYS A 280 0.18 -4.32 24.71
CA LYS A 280 0.43 -5.32 25.76
C LYS A 280 0.61 -4.71 27.15
N ALA A 281 1.08 -3.48 27.24
CA ALA A 281 1.31 -2.76 28.50
C ALA A 281 0.14 -1.84 28.90
N LEU A 282 -0.90 -1.72 28.07
CA LEU A 282 -1.98 -0.75 28.27
C LEU A 282 -3.00 -1.27 29.30
N PRO A 283 -3.18 -0.58 30.47
CA PRO A 283 -4.17 -0.99 31.47
C PRO A 283 -5.60 -1.00 30.90
N GLY A 284 -6.38 -2.02 31.27
CA GLY A 284 -7.78 -2.18 30.83
C GLY A 284 -7.94 -2.81 29.45
N HIS A 285 -6.83 -3.19 28.80
CA HIS A 285 -6.81 -3.96 27.57
C HIS A 285 -6.28 -5.37 27.81
N GLU A 286 -6.72 -6.32 27.01
CA GLU A 286 -6.24 -7.69 27.06
C GLU A 286 -5.74 -8.12 25.69
N VAL A 287 -4.43 -8.34 25.61
CA VAL A 287 -3.78 -8.99 24.48
C VAL A 287 -3.67 -10.47 24.78
N TYR A 288 -4.36 -11.31 24.04
CA TYR A 288 -4.45 -12.76 24.31
C TYR A 288 -3.90 -13.57 23.14
N SER A 289 -3.22 -14.67 23.48
CA SER A 289 -2.74 -15.64 22.51
C SER A 289 -3.76 -16.78 22.32
N LEU A 290 -3.77 -17.35 21.14
CA LEU A 290 -4.50 -18.58 20.84
C LEU A 290 -3.69 -19.81 21.30
N THR A 291 -4.37 -20.90 21.67
CA THR A 291 -3.67 -22.17 21.83
C THR A 291 -3.21 -22.70 20.47
N PRO A 292 -2.25 -23.67 20.41
CA PRO A 292 -1.86 -24.28 19.14
C PRO A 292 -3.03 -24.88 18.37
N GLU A 293 -4.00 -25.48 19.07
CA GLU A 293 -5.20 -26.08 18.50
C GLU A 293 -6.12 -25.02 17.87
N GLN A 294 -6.35 -23.92 18.59
CA GLN A 294 -7.14 -22.78 18.08
C GLN A 294 -6.50 -22.16 16.85
N LEU A 295 -5.17 -21.96 16.87
CA LEU A 295 -4.43 -21.43 15.73
C LEU A 295 -4.51 -22.38 14.53
N ALA A 296 -4.37 -23.70 14.75
CA ALA A 296 -4.53 -24.71 13.71
C ALA A 296 -5.94 -24.71 13.12
N GLN A 297 -6.98 -24.53 13.96
CA GLN A 297 -8.35 -24.39 13.52
C GLN A 297 -8.52 -23.15 12.60
N TRP A 298 -7.99 -22.00 12.97
CA TRP A 298 -7.98 -20.80 12.14
C TRP A 298 -7.29 -21.05 10.79
N LYS A 299 -6.06 -21.58 10.80
CA LYS A 299 -5.30 -21.86 9.58
C LYS A 299 -6.01 -22.86 8.65
N SER A 300 -6.73 -23.83 9.23
CA SER A 300 -7.53 -24.78 8.44
C SER A 300 -8.79 -24.14 7.86
N ALA A 301 -9.50 -23.36 8.68
CA ALA A 301 -10.78 -22.77 8.31
C ALA A 301 -10.67 -21.71 7.19
N VAL A 302 -9.53 -21.04 7.04
CA VAL A 302 -9.34 -20.02 5.99
C VAL A 302 -8.93 -20.59 4.62
N LYS A 303 -8.62 -21.87 4.51
CA LYS A 303 -8.20 -22.50 3.23
C LYS A 303 -9.16 -22.25 2.06
N PRO A 304 -10.51 -22.29 2.23
CA PRO A 304 -11.43 -22.03 1.12
C PRO A 304 -11.30 -20.61 0.50
N LEU A 305 -10.70 -19.66 1.22
CA LEU A 305 -10.42 -18.33 0.65
C LEU A 305 -9.40 -18.40 -0.50
N HIS A 306 -8.44 -19.32 -0.41
CA HIS A 306 -7.47 -19.55 -1.48
C HIS A 306 -8.17 -20.09 -2.75
N ASP A 307 -9.15 -20.99 -2.60
CA ASP A 307 -9.92 -21.51 -3.72
C ASP A 307 -10.76 -20.39 -4.37
N SER A 308 -11.41 -19.56 -3.54
CA SER A 308 -12.18 -18.39 -4.02
C SER A 308 -11.29 -17.40 -4.76
N TRP A 309 -10.10 -17.13 -4.23
CA TRP A 309 -9.10 -16.30 -4.89
C TRP A 309 -8.67 -16.89 -6.24
N ALA A 310 -8.36 -18.20 -6.28
CA ALA A 310 -7.95 -18.89 -7.51
C ALA A 310 -9.02 -18.79 -8.61
N GLU A 311 -10.29 -18.95 -8.26
CA GLU A 311 -11.40 -18.77 -9.20
C GLU A 311 -11.54 -17.32 -9.67
N ALA A 312 -11.29 -16.33 -8.80
CA ALA A 312 -11.31 -14.93 -9.20
C ALA A 312 -10.18 -14.61 -10.19
N VAL A 313 -8.99 -15.15 -9.98
CA VAL A 313 -7.84 -15.02 -10.90
C VAL A 313 -8.14 -15.64 -12.26
N LYS A 314 -8.72 -16.86 -12.30
CA LYS A 314 -9.11 -17.51 -13.57
C LYS A 314 -10.10 -16.67 -14.37
N LYS A 315 -11.07 -16.02 -13.71
CA LYS A 315 -12.07 -15.17 -14.38
C LYS A 315 -11.46 -13.99 -15.15
N VAL A 316 -10.30 -13.50 -14.72
CA VAL A 316 -9.56 -12.44 -15.42
C VAL A 316 -8.47 -12.98 -16.35
N GLY A 317 -8.45 -14.30 -16.60
CA GLY A 317 -7.52 -14.96 -17.51
C GLY A 317 -6.12 -15.21 -16.91
N GLY A 318 -5.97 -15.09 -15.59
CA GLY A 318 -4.73 -15.40 -14.88
C GLY A 318 -4.59 -16.91 -14.61
N ASP A 319 -3.34 -17.33 -14.37
CA ASP A 319 -3.01 -18.69 -13.90
C ASP A 319 -2.75 -18.65 -12.40
N PRO A 320 -3.71 -19.06 -11.54
CA PRO A 320 -3.55 -18.96 -10.10
C PRO A 320 -2.44 -19.86 -9.56
N VAL A 321 -2.15 -21.00 -10.21
CA VAL A 321 -1.07 -21.91 -9.79
C VAL A 321 0.29 -21.23 -9.98
N LYS A 322 0.50 -20.63 -11.15
CA LYS A 322 1.72 -19.90 -11.43
C LYS A 322 1.87 -18.65 -10.55
N ILE A 323 0.79 -17.89 -10.38
CA ILE A 323 0.78 -16.64 -9.60
C ILE A 323 1.12 -16.93 -8.13
N ASP A 324 0.51 -17.99 -7.56
CA ASP A 324 0.82 -18.41 -6.19
C ASP A 324 2.26 -18.94 -6.07
N ALA A 325 2.71 -19.79 -6.99
CA ALA A 325 4.08 -20.29 -6.98
C ALA A 325 5.13 -19.15 -7.05
N ASP A 326 4.88 -18.12 -7.86
CA ASP A 326 5.74 -16.94 -7.93
C ASP A 326 5.71 -16.15 -6.60
N LEU A 327 4.56 -16.04 -5.93
CA LEU A 327 4.45 -15.42 -4.60
C LEU A 327 5.22 -16.23 -3.54
N GLN A 328 5.02 -17.54 -3.49
CA GLN A 328 5.71 -18.42 -2.54
C GLN A 328 7.23 -18.38 -2.73
N ALA A 329 7.70 -18.30 -3.97
CA ALA A 329 9.14 -18.15 -4.28
C ALA A 329 9.70 -16.82 -3.74
N ALA A 330 8.95 -15.72 -3.91
CA ALA A 330 9.34 -14.42 -3.36
C ALA A 330 9.32 -14.40 -1.83
N LEU A 331 8.28 -14.97 -1.20
CA LEU A 331 8.19 -15.09 0.26
C LEU A 331 9.38 -15.87 0.83
N LYS A 332 9.74 -16.99 0.21
CA LYS A 332 10.89 -17.81 0.62
C LYS A 332 12.21 -17.06 0.45
N LYS A 333 12.39 -16.33 -0.66
CA LYS A 333 13.62 -15.57 -0.95
C LYS A 333 13.90 -14.53 0.12
N TYR A 334 12.87 -13.86 0.60
CA TYR A 334 12.98 -12.77 1.58
C TYR A 334 12.72 -13.22 3.03
N ASP A 335 12.47 -14.53 3.27
CA ASP A 335 12.11 -15.04 4.60
C ASP A 335 10.93 -14.23 5.20
N ALA A 336 9.88 -14.04 4.40
CA ALA A 336 8.73 -13.18 4.68
C ALA A 336 7.40 -13.94 4.91
N GLY A 337 7.38 -15.27 4.68
CA GLY A 337 6.19 -16.12 4.83
C GLY A 337 5.95 -16.60 6.26
N ILE A 338 4.70 -17.07 6.57
CA ILE A 338 4.29 -17.69 7.84
C ILE A 338 4.34 -19.22 7.73
#